data_1efc417003675690fea25b8d2139ad39
#
_entry.id   1efc417003675690fea25b8d2139ad39
#
_cell.length_a   1.000
_cell.length_b   1.000
_cell.length_c   1.000
_cell.angle_alpha   90.00
_cell.angle_beta   90.00
_cell.angle_gamma   90.00
#
_symmetry.space_group_name_H-M   'P 1'
#
loop_
_entity.id
_entity.type
_entity.pdbx_description
1 polymer ?
#
loop_
_entity_poly.entity_id
_entity_poly.type
_entity_poly.pdbx_seq_one_letter_code
_entity_poly.pdbx_strand_id
1 'polypeptide(L)'
;ADSVVTGNWGADASLLVKASDEAGLPVDFYTYYGGFVGVPASIGEAGIGRLKQVTGFHANVGLGADELIEGYRSRFPQSNDDLYWLTLLYAMEMLVQAIEQNQSTDPLLIAKAMEGGTFEGPIGDVWIREDNHQLLQPIYVSTLARLGEEGVKYDVERTGMGFKTDGRIEAIDTVLPTTCQMDRPD
;
A
#
# COMPACT_ATOMS: atom_id res chain seq x y z
N ALA A 1 4.82 -3.17 27.05
CA ALA A 1 4.14 -3.37 25.76
C ALA A 1 5.15 -3.91 24.77
N ASP A 2 4.78 -4.87 23.96
CA ASP A 2 5.66 -5.51 22.98
C ASP A 2 5.49 -4.89 21.59
N SER A 3 4.42 -4.11 21.40
CA SER A 3 4.07 -3.48 20.14
C SER A 3 3.46 -2.09 20.34
N VAL A 4 3.70 -1.22 19.37
CA VAL A 4 3.16 0.14 19.29
C VAL A 4 2.42 0.27 17.96
N VAL A 5 1.14 0.64 17.99
CA VAL A 5 0.39 1.06 16.81
C VAL A 5 0.45 2.58 16.76
N THR A 6 0.90 3.13 15.64
CA THR A 6 1.10 4.57 15.51
C THR A 6 0.61 5.11 14.17
N GLY A 7 0.04 6.31 14.20
CA GLY A 7 -0.29 7.11 13.02
C GLY A 7 0.78 8.14 12.65
N ASN A 8 1.93 8.13 13.32
CA ASN A 8 3.04 9.02 12.97
C ASN A 8 3.53 8.75 11.55
N TRP A 9 3.91 9.80 10.84
CA TRP A 9 4.39 9.74 9.46
C TRP A 9 5.60 10.66 9.25
N GLY A 10 6.34 10.44 8.16
CA GLY A 10 7.50 11.24 7.81
C GLY A 10 8.54 11.30 8.94
N ALA A 11 9.00 12.49 9.29
CA ALA A 11 10.02 12.69 10.29
C ALA A 11 9.59 12.21 11.70
N ASP A 12 8.33 12.36 12.06
CA ASP A 12 7.83 11.94 13.38
C ASP A 12 7.90 10.42 13.56
N ALA A 13 7.53 9.65 12.51
CA ALA A 13 7.67 8.19 12.53
C ALA A 13 9.14 7.77 12.66
N SER A 14 10.01 8.43 11.91
CA SER A 14 11.45 8.14 11.93
C SER A 14 12.08 8.44 13.28
N LEU A 15 11.75 9.58 13.88
CA LEU A 15 12.25 9.97 15.20
C LEU A 15 11.75 9.03 16.30
N LEU A 16 10.48 8.60 16.24
CA LEU A 16 9.91 7.67 17.21
C LEU A 16 10.66 6.34 17.23
N VAL A 17 10.88 5.75 16.05
CA VAL A 17 11.58 4.45 15.94
C VAL A 17 13.02 4.57 16.39
N LYS A 18 13.75 5.63 15.99
CA LYS A 18 15.13 5.88 16.41
C LYS A 18 15.26 6.11 17.92
N ALA A 19 14.39 6.94 18.49
CA ALA A 19 14.40 7.19 19.93
C ALA A 19 14.13 5.91 20.74
N SER A 20 13.26 5.04 20.25
CA SER A 20 13.02 3.73 20.85
C SER A 20 14.26 2.84 20.78
N ASP A 21 14.97 2.85 19.66
CA ASP A 21 16.21 2.09 19.48
C ASP A 21 17.31 2.60 20.44
N GLU A 22 17.53 3.91 20.47
CA GLU A 22 18.48 4.57 21.38
C GLU A 22 18.17 4.31 22.85
N ALA A 23 16.88 4.22 23.19
CA ALA A 23 16.44 3.88 24.56
C ALA A 23 16.51 2.37 24.87
N GLY A 24 16.89 1.53 23.91
CA GLY A 24 16.95 0.08 24.08
C GLY A 24 15.59 -0.58 24.30
N LEU A 25 14.50 0.00 23.76
CA LEU A 25 13.15 -0.54 23.89
C LEU A 25 12.88 -1.56 22.77
N PRO A 26 12.73 -2.87 23.10
CA PRO A 26 12.52 -3.91 22.11
C PRO A 26 11.03 -4.02 21.73
N VAL A 27 10.49 -3.01 21.05
CA VAL A 27 9.09 -2.97 20.62
C VAL A 27 8.97 -2.93 19.11
N ASP A 28 7.93 -3.57 18.56
CA ASP A 28 7.54 -3.47 17.16
C ASP A 28 6.64 -2.27 16.93
N PHE A 29 6.81 -1.61 15.77
CA PHE A 29 5.99 -0.47 15.36
C PHE A 29 5.11 -0.86 14.19
N TYR A 30 3.80 -0.82 14.38
CA TYR A 30 2.81 -1.01 13.32
C TYR A 30 2.30 0.35 12.83
N THR A 31 2.42 0.62 11.54
CA THR A 31 2.01 1.89 10.94
C THR A 31 1.56 1.70 9.49
N TYR A 32 0.70 2.60 9.02
CA TYR A 32 0.33 2.68 7.59
C TYR A 32 1.40 3.39 6.74
N TYR A 33 2.33 4.08 7.36
CA TYR A 33 3.26 5.01 6.73
C TYR A 33 4.73 4.57 6.77
N GLY A 34 4.98 3.32 7.16
CA GLY A 34 6.35 2.79 7.31
C GLY A 34 7.18 2.81 6.03
N GLY A 35 6.53 2.60 4.89
CA GLY A 35 7.16 2.65 3.57
C GLY A 35 7.01 3.99 2.83
N PHE A 36 6.56 5.05 3.51
CA PHE A 36 6.38 6.37 2.90
C PHE A 36 7.72 6.98 2.45
N VAL A 37 7.67 7.84 1.43
CA VAL A 37 8.85 8.52 0.85
C VAL A 37 9.80 9.02 1.94
N GLY A 38 11.05 8.55 1.90
CA GLY A 38 12.11 8.95 2.81
C GLY A 38 12.06 8.34 4.21
N VAL A 39 10.98 7.66 4.59
CA VAL A 39 10.85 7.08 5.94
C VAL A 39 11.81 5.92 6.16
N PRO A 40 11.88 4.90 5.27
CA PRO A 40 12.86 3.83 5.41
C PRO A 40 14.30 4.33 5.42
N ALA A 41 14.63 5.27 4.51
CA ALA A 41 15.96 5.88 4.45
C ALA A 41 16.30 6.63 5.74
N SER A 42 15.34 7.35 6.31
CA SER A 42 15.54 8.10 7.54
C SER A 42 15.64 7.20 8.77
N ILE A 43 14.84 6.15 8.88
CA ILE A 43 14.88 5.20 10.00
C ILE A 43 16.17 4.37 9.98
N GLY A 44 16.55 3.88 8.80
CA GLY A 44 17.75 3.06 8.63
C GLY A 44 17.69 1.74 9.40
N GLU A 45 18.83 1.31 9.91
CA GLU A 45 19.01 0.04 10.64
C GLU A 45 18.08 -0.09 11.87
N ALA A 46 17.72 1.02 12.51
CA ALA A 46 16.84 1.02 13.68
C ALA A 46 15.43 0.44 13.41
N GLY A 47 15.01 0.43 12.14
CA GLY A 47 13.70 -0.10 11.73
C GLY A 47 13.71 -1.58 11.34
N ILE A 48 14.90 -2.17 11.10
CA ILE A 48 15.00 -3.55 10.64
C ILE A 48 14.43 -4.52 11.66
N GLY A 49 13.53 -5.40 11.19
CA GLY A 49 12.84 -6.39 12.03
C GLY A 49 11.72 -5.81 12.89
N ARG A 50 11.65 -4.48 13.07
CA ARG A 50 10.76 -3.80 14.03
C ARG A 50 9.71 -2.91 13.41
N LEU A 51 10.01 -2.31 12.24
CA LEU A 51 9.05 -1.49 11.52
C LEU A 51 8.12 -2.39 10.70
N LYS A 52 6.86 -2.42 11.08
CA LYS A 52 5.79 -3.17 10.42
C LYS A 52 4.91 -2.19 9.64
N GLN A 53 4.78 -2.42 8.35
CA GLN A 53 3.90 -1.64 7.49
C GLN A 53 2.61 -2.41 7.20
N VAL A 54 1.47 -1.72 7.24
CA VAL A 54 0.16 -2.25 6.87
C VAL A 54 -0.35 -1.46 5.66
N THR A 55 -0.28 -2.04 4.47
CA THR A 55 -0.62 -1.34 3.21
C THR A 55 -1.20 -2.26 2.16
N GLY A 56 -1.81 -1.68 1.12
CA GLY A 56 -2.29 -2.42 -0.06
C GLY A 56 -1.18 -2.90 -1.00
N PHE A 57 0.05 -2.44 -0.83
CA PHE A 57 1.15 -2.78 -1.72
C PHE A 57 2.52 -2.55 -1.08
N HIS A 58 3.49 -3.36 -1.43
CA HIS A 58 4.93 -3.11 -1.35
C HIS A 58 5.66 -3.91 -2.43
N ALA A 59 6.90 -3.56 -2.72
CA ALA A 59 7.62 -4.11 -3.87
C ALA A 59 7.85 -5.63 -3.83
N ASN A 60 7.76 -6.26 -2.68
CA ASN A 60 8.01 -7.70 -2.50
C ASN A 60 6.74 -8.53 -2.23
N VAL A 61 5.58 -8.08 -2.72
CA VAL A 61 4.33 -8.84 -2.58
C VAL A 61 4.28 -10.10 -3.46
N GLY A 62 5.16 -10.22 -4.44
CA GLY A 62 5.12 -11.30 -5.44
C GLY A 62 3.98 -11.10 -6.46
N LEU A 63 3.37 -12.20 -6.91
CA LEU A 63 2.14 -12.24 -7.72
C LEU A 63 2.19 -11.55 -9.11
N GLY A 64 3.28 -11.22 -9.67
CA GLY A 64 3.36 -10.48 -10.96
C GLY A 64 3.69 -8.99 -10.79
N ALA A 65 3.91 -8.53 -9.55
CA ALA A 65 4.36 -7.17 -9.28
C ALA A 65 5.76 -6.88 -9.85
N ASP A 66 6.56 -7.90 -10.09
CA ASP A 66 7.94 -7.78 -10.60
C ASP A 66 8.01 -7.00 -11.91
N GLU A 67 7.18 -7.33 -12.89
CA GLU A 67 7.17 -6.65 -14.19
C GLU A 67 6.84 -5.16 -14.04
N LEU A 68 5.88 -4.84 -13.17
CA LEU A 68 5.47 -3.48 -12.89
C LEU A 68 6.60 -2.67 -12.22
N ILE A 69 7.26 -3.27 -11.23
CA ILE A 69 8.36 -2.64 -10.49
C ILE A 69 9.57 -2.42 -11.40
N GLU A 70 9.95 -3.43 -12.17
CA GLU A 70 11.08 -3.35 -13.09
C GLU A 70 10.80 -2.35 -14.21
N GLY A 71 9.58 -2.32 -14.75
CA GLY A 71 9.13 -1.33 -15.73
C GLY A 71 9.19 0.10 -15.17
N TYR A 72 8.69 0.31 -13.95
CA TYR A 72 8.74 1.61 -13.27
C TYR A 72 10.20 2.06 -13.06
N ARG A 73 11.05 1.22 -12.50
CA ARG A 73 12.45 1.53 -12.21
C ARG A 73 13.29 1.76 -13.48
N SER A 74 12.97 1.06 -14.57
CA SER A 74 13.60 1.29 -15.88
C SER A 74 13.27 2.68 -16.43
N ARG A 75 12.02 3.13 -16.25
CA ARG A 75 11.56 4.44 -16.70
C ARG A 75 12.10 5.59 -15.84
N PHE A 76 12.27 5.36 -14.54
CA PHE A 76 12.72 6.35 -13.56
C PHE A 76 14.00 5.95 -12.83
N PRO A 77 15.14 5.76 -13.57
CA PRO A 77 16.34 5.17 -13.01
C PRO A 77 17.08 6.07 -12.02
N GLN A 78 16.83 7.38 -12.08
CA GLN A 78 17.48 8.39 -11.24
C GLN A 78 16.60 8.81 -10.04
N SER A 79 15.42 8.30 -9.95
CA SER A 79 14.46 8.68 -8.91
C SER A 79 14.86 8.10 -7.57
N ASN A 80 14.76 8.89 -6.52
CA ASN A 80 14.67 8.41 -5.15
C ASN A 80 13.26 7.95 -4.84
N ASP A 81 12.31 8.32 -5.71
CA ASP A 81 10.95 7.82 -5.65
C ASP A 81 10.89 6.39 -6.14
N ASP A 82 9.99 5.64 -5.57
CA ASP A 82 9.74 4.26 -5.93
C ASP A 82 8.23 4.05 -6.15
N LEU A 83 7.84 2.87 -6.60
CA LEU A 83 6.43 2.51 -6.70
C LEU A 83 5.90 2.14 -5.31
N TYR A 84 5.18 3.06 -4.68
CA TYR A 84 4.67 2.88 -3.31
C TYR A 84 3.25 2.36 -3.27
N TRP A 85 2.41 2.71 -4.26
CA TRP A 85 1.00 2.37 -4.27
C TRP A 85 0.51 2.02 -5.67
N LEU A 86 -0.42 1.08 -5.72
CA LEU A 86 -1.16 0.75 -6.94
C LEU A 86 -2.55 1.40 -6.98
N THR A 87 -2.96 2.10 -5.94
CA THR A 87 -4.31 2.68 -5.85
C THR A 87 -4.62 3.62 -7.02
N LEU A 88 -3.62 4.39 -7.47
CA LEU A 88 -3.81 5.29 -8.61
C LEU A 88 -3.97 4.52 -9.93
N LEU A 89 -3.22 3.43 -10.11
CA LEU A 89 -3.40 2.52 -11.23
C LEU A 89 -4.82 1.97 -11.24
N TYR A 90 -5.27 1.41 -10.13
CA TYR A 90 -6.63 0.86 -10.01
C TYR A 90 -7.69 1.92 -10.29
N ALA A 91 -7.55 3.11 -9.72
CA ALA A 91 -8.51 4.20 -9.94
C ALA A 91 -8.62 4.59 -11.41
N MET A 92 -7.49 4.68 -12.13
CA MET A 92 -7.50 5.02 -13.56
C MET A 92 -8.06 3.91 -14.43
N GLU A 93 -7.67 2.67 -14.19
CA GLU A 93 -8.17 1.52 -14.96
C GLU A 93 -9.68 1.32 -14.77
N MET A 94 -10.17 1.40 -13.53
CA MET A 94 -11.60 1.29 -13.25
C MET A 94 -12.39 2.46 -13.83
N LEU A 95 -11.85 3.68 -13.83
CA LEU A 95 -12.45 4.83 -14.46
C LEU A 95 -12.57 4.63 -15.98
N VAL A 96 -11.50 4.21 -16.64
CA VAL A 96 -11.50 3.92 -18.09
C VAL A 96 -12.52 2.83 -18.40
N GLN A 97 -12.52 1.74 -17.65
CA GLN A 97 -13.48 0.66 -17.81
C GLN A 97 -14.93 1.15 -17.70
N ALA A 98 -15.24 2.00 -16.71
CA ALA A 98 -16.58 2.56 -16.53
C ALA A 98 -16.99 3.48 -17.68
N ILE A 99 -16.06 4.30 -18.21
CA ILE A 99 -16.30 5.16 -19.39
C ILE A 99 -16.58 4.30 -20.63
N GLU A 100 -15.77 3.28 -20.87
CA GLU A 100 -15.91 2.39 -22.03
C GLU A 100 -17.22 1.59 -21.97
N GLN A 101 -17.60 1.08 -20.82
CA GLN A 101 -18.86 0.33 -20.64
C GLN A 101 -20.08 1.20 -20.88
N ASN A 102 -20.08 2.44 -20.43
CA ASN A 102 -21.23 3.35 -20.56
C ASN A 102 -21.20 4.21 -21.83
N GLN A 103 -20.09 4.23 -22.56
CA GLN A 103 -19.89 5.11 -23.70
C GLN A 103 -20.23 6.58 -23.37
N SER A 104 -19.91 7.00 -22.14
CA SER A 104 -20.25 8.31 -21.60
C SER A 104 -19.14 8.84 -20.69
N THR A 105 -18.97 10.17 -20.69
CA THR A 105 -18.10 10.89 -19.74
C THR A 105 -18.92 11.66 -18.70
N ASP A 106 -20.21 11.38 -18.60
CA ASP A 106 -21.08 11.95 -17.56
C ASP A 106 -20.64 11.41 -16.17
N PRO A 107 -20.31 12.28 -15.21
CA PRO A 107 -19.77 11.86 -13.93
C PRO A 107 -20.71 10.97 -13.12
N LEU A 108 -22.04 11.20 -13.23
CA LEU A 108 -23.02 10.43 -12.50
C LEU A 108 -23.15 9.01 -13.06
N LEU A 109 -23.18 8.89 -14.38
CA LEU A 109 -23.19 7.58 -15.05
C LEU A 109 -21.92 6.79 -14.76
N ILE A 110 -20.76 7.44 -14.74
CA ILE A 110 -19.49 6.82 -14.39
C ILE A 110 -19.51 6.33 -12.93
N ALA A 111 -19.93 7.18 -11.98
CA ALA A 111 -19.99 6.81 -10.57
C ALA A 111 -20.91 5.60 -10.33
N LYS A 112 -22.09 5.59 -10.97
CA LYS A 112 -23.03 4.46 -10.91
C LYS A 112 -22.45 3.18 -11.54
N ALA A 113 -21.69 3.29 -12.64
CA ALA A 113 -21.07 2.15 -13.30
C ALA A 113 -19.90 1.55 -12.50
N MET A 114 -19.24 2.35 -11.67
CA MET A 114 -18.17 1.88 -10.80
C MET A 114 -18.69 1.12 -9.57
N GLU A 115 -19.96 1.27 -9.20
CA GLU A 115 -20.58 0.56 -8.08
C GLU A 115 -20.57 -0.96 -8.32
N GLY A 116 -20.01 -1.72 -7.39
CA GLY A 116 -19.84 -3.17 -7.54
C GLY A 116 -18.82 -3.57 -8.60
N GLY A 117 -18.20 -2.60 -9.27
CA GLY A 117 -17.19 -2.85 -10.29
C GLY A 117 -15.95 -3.54 -9.74
N THR A 118 -15.42 -4.51 -10.50
CA THR A 118 -14.20 -5.26 -10.18
C THR A 118 -13.13 -4.98 -11.21
N PHE A 119 -11.88 -5.06 -10.76
CA PHE A 119 -10.71 -4.97 -11.62
C PHE A 119 -9.70 -6.07 -11.22
N GLU A 120 -9.27 -6.87 -12.19
CA GLU A 120 -8.22 -7.86 -12.02
C GLU A 120 -6.86 -7.16 -12.05
N GLY A 121 -6.35 -6.84 -10.86
CA GLY A 121 -5.09 -6.13 -10.72
C GLY A 121 -3.88 -7.06 -10.72
N PRO A 122 -2.67 -6.49 -10.86
CA PRO A 122 -1.42 -7.27 -10.93
C PRO A 122 -1.10 -8.04 -9.64
N ILE A 123 -1.72 -7.68 -8.53
CA ILE A 123 -1.51 -8.32 -7.22
C ILE A 123 -2.80 -8.90 -6.61
N GLY A 124 -3.82 -9.08 -7.43
CA GLY A 124 -5.14 -9.62 -7.06
C GLY A 124 -6.27 -8.66 -7.37
N ASP A 125 -7.48 -9.18 -7.22
CA ASP A 125 -8.69 -8.47 -7.56
C ASP A 125 -9.00 -7.38 -6.55
N VAL A 126 -9.50 -6.27 -7.07
CA VAL A 126 -10.02 -5.15 -6.29
C VAL A 126 -11.44 -4.84 -6.75
N TRP A 127 -12.26 -4.28 -5.87
CA TRP A 127 -13.61 -3.84 -6.25
C TRP A 127 -14.09 -2.65 -5.45
N ILE A 128 -15.06 -1.94 -5.98
CA ILE A 128 -15.72 -0.81 -5.33
C ILE A 128 -17.03 -1.28 -4.68
N ARG A 129 -17.19 -1.01 -3.41
CA ARG A 129 -18.44 -1.31 -2.69
C ARG A 129 -19.58 -0.45 -3.21
N GLU A 130 -20.75 -1.06 -3.35
CA GLU A 130 -21.97 -0.34 -3.74
C GLU A 130 -22.51 0.57 -2.63
N ASP A 131 -22.29 0.21 -1.37
CA ASP A 131 -22.92 0.85 -0.21
C ASP A 131 -22.19 2.11 0.29
N ASN A 132 -20.92 2.31 -0.11
CA ASN A 132 -20.13 3.45 0.37
C ASN A 132 -18.98 3.87 -0.57
N HIS A 133 -18.89 3.29 -1.76
CA HIS A 133 -17.85 3.51 -2.78
C HIS A 133 -16.40 3.27 -2.30
N GLN A 134 -16.23 2.53 -1.20
CA GLN A 134 -14.89 2.16 -0.75
C GLN A 134 -14.25 1.16 -1.73
N LEU A 135 -13.03 1.44 -2.17
CA LEU A 135 -12.20 0.46 -2.87
C LEU A 135 -11.72 -0.58 -1.86
N LEU A 136 -12.02 -1.84 -2.13
CA LEU A 136 -11.51 -2.99 -1.39
C LEU A 136 -10.36 -3.61 -2.17
N GLN A 137 -9.27 -3.87 -1.48
CA GLN A 137 -8.04 -4.45 -2.02
C GLN A 137 -7.39 -5.35 -0.98
N PRO A 138 -6.52 -6.28 -1.39
CA PRO A 138 -5.70 -7.01 -0.43
C PRO A 138 -4.87 -6.08 0.44
N ILE A 139 -4.71 -6.42 1.71
CA ILE A 139 -3.87 -5.67 2.66
C ILE A 139 -2.72 -6.58 3.10
N TYR A 140 -1.53 -6.04 3.08
CA TYR A 140 -0.30 -6.72 3.51
C TYR A 140 0.18 -6.16 4.83
N VAL A 141 0.56 -7.07 5.71
CA VAL A 141 1.41 -6.76 6.87
C VAL A 141 2.83 -7.18 6.50
N SER A 142 3.76 -6.27 6.59
CA SER A 142 5.13 -6.49 6.13
C SER A 142 6.15 -5.86 7.07
N THR A 143 7.31 -6.47 7.18
CA THR A 143 8.42 -6.03 8.04
C THR A 143 9.56 -5.47 7.21
N LEU A 144 10.15 -4.36 7.65
CA LEU A 144 11.37 -3.83 7.05
C LEU A 144 12.54 -4.79 7.31
N ALA A 145 13.22 -5.20 6.24
CA ALA A 145 14.32 -6.15 6.28
C ALA A 145 15.40 -5.75 5.26
N ARG A 146 16.57 -6.43 5.28
CA ARG A 146 17.66 -6.12 4.34
C ARG A 146 17.40 -6.70 2.97
N LEU A 147 17.82 -5.99 1.96
CA LEU A 147 17.84 -6.48 0.57
C LEU A 147 18.63 -7.80 0.52
N GLY A 148 18.04 -8.79 -0.15
CA GLY A 148 18.62 -10.13 -0.28
C GLY A 148 18.29 -11.09 0.85
N GLU A 149 17.65 -10.66 1.91
CA GLU A 149 17.01 -11.58 2.85
C GLU A 149 15.84 -12.31 2.17
N GLU A 150 15.45 -13.46 2.68
CA GLU A 150 14.34 -14.23 2.16
C GLU A 150 13.06 -13.39 2.09
N GLY A 151 12.48 -13.27 0.89
CA GLY A 151 11.29 -12.45 0.63
C GLY A 151 11.58 -10.96 0.36
N VAL A 152 12.85 -10.53 0.25
CA VAL A 152 13.24 -9.14 -0.07
C VAL A 152 14.09 -9.11 -1.34
N LYS A 153 13.42 -9.10 -2.50
CA LYS A 153 14.03 -8.97 -3.84
C LYS A 153 14.32 -7.51 -4.19
N TYR A 154 13.45 -6.61 -3.76
CA TYR A 154 13.52 -5.18 -4.03
C TYR A 154 13.66 -4.38 -2.75
N ASP A 155 14.57 -3.43 -2.75
CA ASP A 155 14.66 -2.43 -1.70
C ASP A 155 13.71 -1.25 -1.95
N VAL A 156 13.54 -0.39 -0.97
CA VAL A 156 12.82 0.88 -1.09
C VAL A 156 13.85 1.99 -1.29
N GLU A 157 13.63 2.84 -2.29
CA GLU A 157 14.45 4.04 -2.54
C GLU A 157 15.97 3.77 -2.64
N ARG A 158 16.36 2.57 -3.04
CA ARG A 158 17.76 2.13 -3.11
C ARG A 158 18.53 2.24 -1.79
N THR A 159 17.81 2.04 -0.69
CA THR A 159 18.36 2.09 0.67
C THR A 159 19.08 0.80 1.09
N GLY A 160 18.98 -0.26 0.30
CA GLY A 160 19.41 -1.60 0.69
C GLY A 160 18.44 -2.28 1.68
N MET A 161 17.27 -1.70 1.91
CA MET A 161 16.22 -2.23 2.79
C MET A 161 14.89 -2.27 2.06
N GLY A 162 14.09 -3.31 2.28
CA GLY A 162 12.78 -3.47 1.68
C GLY A 162 11.81 -4.13 2.64
N PHE A 163 10.55 -4.18 2.26
CA PHE A 163 9.53 -4.82 3.08
C PHE A 163 9.37 -6.28 2.67
N LYS A 164 9.36 -7.17 3.67
CA LYS A 164 9.06 -8.59 3.57
C LYS A 164 7.62 -8.83 4.00
N THR A 165 6.84 -9.56 3.23
CA THR A 165 5.46 -9.93 3.60
C THR A 165 5.49 -10.89 4.80
N ASP A 166 4.81 -10.50 5.88
CA ASP A 166 4.53 -11.36 7.04
C ASP A 166 3.15 -12.01 6.92
N GLY A 167 2.19 -11.28 6.34
CA GLY A 167 0.84 -11.76 6.15
C GLY A 167 0.08 -10.97 5.09
N ARG A 168 -0.94 -11.61 4.51
CA ARG A 168 -1.87 -11.02 3.56
C ARG A 168 -3.29 -11.24 4.04
N ILE A 169 -4.10 -10.20 3.98
CA ILE A 169 -5.54 -10.21 4.24
C ILE A 169 -6.21 -10.02 2.88
N GLU A 170 -7.08 -10.94 2.51
CA GLU A 170 -7.77 -10.84 1.22
C GLU A 170 -8.75 -9.66 1.22
N ALA A 171 -8.99 -9.10 0.03
CA ALA A 171 -9.89 -7.95 -0.11
C ALA A 171 -11.27 -8.20 0.50
N ILE A 172 -11.82 -9.42 0.35
CA ILE A 172 -13.11 -9.78 0.94
C ILE A 172 -13.11 -9.74 2.46
N ASP A 173 -12.00 -10.07 3.10
CA ASP A 173 -11.85 -10.08 4.55
C ASP A 173 -11.65 -8.67 5.14
N THR A 174 -11.47 -7.67 4.27
CA THR A 174 -11.38 -6.25 4.67
C THR A 174 -12.75 -5.56 4.74
N VAL A 175 -13.83 -6.26 4.38
CA VAL A 175 -15.20 -5.72 4.41
C VAL A 175 -15.65 -5.54 5.85
N LEU A 176 -15.83 -4.30 6.25
CA LEU A 176 -16.40 -3.95 7.55
C LEU A 176 -17.83 -3.40 7.38
N PRO A 177 -18.71 -3.56 8.40
CA PRO A 177 -20.00 -2.88 8.40
C PRO A 177 -19.83 -1.38 8.18
N THR A 178 -20.70 -0.79 7.37
CA THR A 178 -20.70 0.66 7.15
C THR A 178 -21.92 1.31 7.78
N THR A 179 -21.74 2.52 8.30
CA THR A 179 -22.81 3.42 8.72
C THR A 179 -23.01 4.54 7.69
N CYS A 180 -22.28 4.50 6.57
CA CYS A 180 -22.45 5.47 5.49
C CYS A 180 -23.85 5.37 4.90
N GLN A 181 -24.51 6.52 4.79
CA GLN A 181 -25.76 6.68 4.06
C GLN A 181 -25.49 7.65 2.94
N MET A 182 -25.23 7.11 1.74
CA MET A 182 -24.97 7.96 0.59
C MET A 182 -26.26 8.60 0.10
N ASP A 183 -26.22 9.91 -0.09
CA ASP A 183 -27.26 10.63 -0.82
C ASP A 183 -26.97 10.46 -2.33
N ARG A 184 -27.81 9.68 -2.98
CA ARG A 184 -27.63 9.35 -4.41
C ARG A 184 -28.53 10.25 -5.24
N PRO A 185 -27.94 11.06 -6.14
CA PRO A 185 -28.74 11.83 -7.08
C PRO A 185 -29.48 10.90 -8.05
N ASP A 186 -30.67 11.29 -8.43
CA ASP A 186 -31.55 10.59 -9.38
C ASP A 186 -30.96 10.48 -10.80
#